data_8beefdd44f4ce58ac743fe779ca81223
#
_entry.id   8beefdd44f4ce58ac743fe779ca81223
#
_cell.length_a   1.000
_cell.length_b   1.000
_cell.length_c   1.000
_cell.angle_alpha   90.00
_cell.angle_beta   90.00
_cell.angle_gamma   90.00
#
_symmetry.space_group_name_H-M   'P 1'
#
loop_
_entity.id
_entity.type
_entity.pdbx_description
1 polymer ?
#
loop_
_entity_poly.entity_id
_entity_poly.type
_entity_poly.pdbx_seq_one_letter_code
_entity_poly.pdbx_strand_id
1 'polypeptide(L)'
;MNLQEIVTKKYNKGIADCSNEELYFALLEMTKAMAEKKENHNGKKKLYYISAEFLIGKLLSNNLINLGVYDEVRDVLAANGKDICAIEEVEPEPSLGNGGLGRLAACFLDSIATLGLNGDGVGLNYHYGLFKQVFENNLQKETKNPWIQDESWLTKTDKSYQVQFGGFNVTSKLYDIDVTGYENTTNKLHLFDIETVDESIVGDGIDFDKEDIKKNLTLFLYPDDSDDKGRLLRVYQQYFMVSNAAQLILDEAVERGCNLHDLADYAVIQINDTHPSMVIPEMIRLLMERGIGMDEAIAIVSKCCAYTNHTILAEALEKWPISFLEKVVPQLMPIIYELNNRVVAKYDDKSVYIIDDEKRVHMAHMDIHYGFSVNGVAYLHTEILKDSELNNFYKIYPEKFNNKTNGITFRRWLLHCDKGLTSLIEELIGPGFKKDAMELEKLGQFVNDDAVLDKLLAIKTENKVVLKNYLKATQNIDLDENSVFDIQIKRLHEYKRQQMNALYAIWKYKEIKKGNLPKRPLTMIFGAKAAPAYTVAKDIIHLILCLQQLIDNDPEVSPYFKIVMVENYNVTKAEKLIPSCDISCLLYTSPSPRDPKTS
;
A
#
# COMPACT_ATOMS: atom_id res chain seq x y z
N MET A 1 0.46 31.91 3.49
CA MET A 1 -0.84 32.22 2.85
C MET A 1 -1.88 31.49 3.69
N ASN A 2 -2.91 32.17 4.20
CA ASN A 2 -3.97 31.52 4.97
C ASN A 2 -5.13 31.10 4.05
N LEU A 3 -6.04 30.26 4.54
CA LEU A 3 -7.14 29.72 3.73
C LEU A 3 -8.03 30.83 3.15
N GLN A 4 -8.36 31.89 3.95
CA GLN A 4 -9.19 33.01 3.48
C GLN A 4 -8.54 33.77 2.31
N GLU A 5 -7.23 33.96 2.34
CA GLU A 5 -6.50 34.63 1.23
C GLU A 5 -6.57 33.83 -0.07
N ILE A 6 -6.40 32.50 0.02
CA ILE A 6 -6.48 31.61 -1.14
C ILE A 6 -7.89 31.62 -1.73
N VAL A 7 -8.91 31.45 -0.86
CA VAL A 7 -10.31 31.46 -1.28
C VAL A 7 -10.70 32.78 -1.94
N THR A 8 -10.30 33.91 -1.34
CA THR A 8 -10.56 35.23 -1.91
C THR A 8 -9.88 35.40 -3.27
N LYS A 9 -8.61 35.00 -3.38
CA LYS A 9 -7.84 35.10 -4.64
C LYS A 9 -8.39 34.20 -5.74
N LYS A 10 -8.77 32.96 -5.42
CA LYS A 10 -9.15 31.94 -6.40
C LYS A 10 -10.62 32.07 -6.84
N TYR A 11 -11.52 32.37 -5.89
CA TYR A 11 -12.96 32.33 -6.12
C TYR A 11 -13.67 33.68 -5.91
N ASN A 12 -12.99 34.69 -5.40
CA ASN A 12 -13.56 35.99 -5.03
C ASN A 12 -14.75 35.85 -4.04
N LYS A 13 -14.63 34.95 -3.05
CA LYS A 13 -15.65 34.58 -2.05
C LYS A 13 -15.07 34.61 -0.64
N GLY A 14 -15.96 34.57 0.36
CA GLY A 14 -15.63 34.21 1.73
C GLY A 14 -15.70 32.69 1.93
N ILE A 15 -15.06 32.16 3.00
CA ILE A 15 -15.08 30.71 3.31
C ILE A 15 -16.51 30.19 3.45
N ALA A 16 -17.41 30.99 4.10
CA ALA A 16 -18.81 30.60 4.31
C ALA A 16 -19.59 30.40 2.99
N ASP A 17 -19.22 31.12 1.93
CA ASP A 17 -19.92 31.13 0.64
C ASP A 17 -19.39 30.09 -0.35
N CYS A 18 -18.29 29.40 -0.02
CA CYS A 18 -17.70 28.39 -0.87
C CYS A 18 -18.43 27.03 -0.76
N SER A 19 -18.41 26.27 -1.85
CA SER A 19 -18.77 24.83 -1.82
C SER A 19 -17.68 24.01 -1.11
N ASN A 20 -18.00 22.76 -0.73
CA ASN A 20 -16.99 21.85 -0.18
C ASN A 20 -15.89 21.56 -1.20
N GLU A 21 -16.21 21.51 -2.49
CA GLU A 21 -15.25 21.30 -3.56
C GLU A 21 -14.28 22.48 -3.71
N GLU A 22 -14.79 23.72 -3.71
CA GLU A 22 -13.95 24.92 -3.74
C GLU A 22 -13.03 25.00 -2.51
N LEU A 23 -13.54 24.62 -1.32
CA LEU A 23 -12.73 24.57 -0.10
C LEU A 23 -11.68 23.47 -0.14
N TYR A 24 -12.01 22.29 -0.69
CA TYR A 24 -11.04 21.21 -0.89
C TYR A 24 -9.86 21.67 -1.75
N PHE A 25 -10.11 22.28 -2.91
CA PHE A 25 -9.03 22.75 -3.79
C PHE A 25 -8.23 23.93 -3.18
N ALA A 26 -8.87 24.80 -2.39
CA ALA A 26 -8.14 25.84 -1.67
C ALA A 26 -7.23 25.24 -0.58
N LEU A 27 -7.71 24.23 0.15
CA LEU A 27 -6.94 23.52 1.17
C LEU A 27 -5.82 22.68 0.54
N LEU A 28 -6.07 22.05 -0.61
CA LEU A 28 -5.05 21.34 -1.39
C LEU A 28 -3.88 22.28 -1.75
N GLU A 29 -4.20 23.46 -2.33
CA GLU A 29 -3.18 24.46 -2.69
C GLU A 29 -2.39 24.92 -1.47
N MET A 30 -3.09 25.25 -0.37
CA MET A 30 -2.47 25.67 0.89
C MET A 30 -1.52 24.61 1.44
N THR A 31 -1.97 23.37 1.46
CA THR A 31 -1.24 22.24 2.05
C THR A 31 0.01 21.91 1.24
N LYS A 32 -0.08 21.88 -0.12
CA LYS A 32 1.08 21.71 -1.00
C LYS A 32 2.12 22.80 -0.80
N ALA A 33 1.70 24.07 -0.74
CA ALA A 33 2.61 25.19 -0.52
C ALA A 33 3.27 25.17 0.89
N MET A 34 2.63 24.57 1.88
CA MET A 34 3.23 24.36 3.21
C MET A 34 4.22 23.19 3.21
N ALA A 35 3.89 22.10 2.54
CA ALA A 35 4.74 20.92 2.43
C ALA A 35 6.06 21.24 1.70
N GLU A 36 5.99 21.98 0.60
CA GLU A 36 7.14 22.40 -0.19
C GLU A 36 8.18 23.16 0.64
N LYS A 37 7.73 24.01 1.58
CA LYS A 37 8.63 24.76 2.47
C LYS A 37 9.41 23.89 3.46
N LYS A 38 9.00 22.65 3.65
CA LYS A 38 9.61 21.67 4.57
C LYS A 38 10.36 20.55 3.84
N GLU A 39 10.60 20.69 2.53
CA GLU A 39 11.31 19.67 1.76
C GLU A 39 12.66 19.30 2.38
N ASN A 40 12.96 18.00 2.36
CA ASN A 40 14.21 17.46 2.89
C ASN A 40 15.23 17.24 1.77
N HIS A 41 16.17 18.15 1.67
CA HIS A 41 17.30 18.03 0.73
C HIS A 41 18.63 17.73 1.42
N ASN A 42 18.59 17.37 2.71
CA ASN A 42 19.78 17.22 3.52
C ASN A 42 20.34 15.80 3.49
N GLY A 43 21.67 15.70 3.52
CA GLY A 43 22.41 14.46 3.62
C GLY A 43 23.00 13.97 2.30
N LYS A 44 24.20 13.42 2.40
CA LYS A 44 24.94 12.83 1.27
C LYS A 44 24.21 11.60 0.72
N LYS A 45 23.73 10.73 1.63
CA LYS A 45 23.09 9.45 1.31
C LYS A 45 21.56 9.57 1.30
N LYS A 46 20.92 9.06 0.25
CA LYS A 46 19.48 9.05 0.08
C LYS A 46 18.96 7.63 -0.08
N LEU A 47 17.85 7.33 0.57
CA LEU A 47 17.11 6.09 0.42
C LEU A 47 16.09 6.23 -0.71
N TYR A 48 16.01 5.24 -1.59
CA TYR A 48 14.99 5.09 -2.61
C TYR A 48 14.19 3.82 -2.34
N TYR A 49 12.94 3.99 -1.92
CA TYR A 49 12.03 2.89 -1.62
C TYR A 49 11.21 2.56 -2.87
N ILE A 50 11.62 1.53 -3.62
CA ILE A 50 10.98 1.15 -4.88
C ILE A 50 9.89 0.11 -4.60
N SER A 51 8.66 0.42 -4.99
CA SER A 51 7.50 -0.46 -4.78
C SER A 51 6.51 -0.38 -5.93
N ALA A 52 5.94 -1.52 -6.30
CA ALA A 52 4.83 -1.57 -7.25
C ALA A 52 3.54 -0.93 -6.72
N GLU A 53 3.41 -0.79 -5.40
CA GLU A 53 2.22 -0.30 -4.72
C GLU A 53 2.55 0.74 -3.65
N PHE A 54 1.71 1.79 -3.59
CA PHE A 54 1.68 2.74 -2.48
C PHE A 54 0.22 3.03 -2.12
N LEU A 55 -0.32 2.33 -1.13
CA LEU A 55 -1.70 2.51 -0.67
C LEU A 55 -1.78 3.68 0.31
N ILE A 56 -1.64 4.90 -0.23
CA ILE A 56 -1.49 6.12 0.56
C ILE A 56 -2.80 6.61 1.19
N GLY A 57 -3.96 6.29 0.62
CA GLY A 57 -5.25 6.82 1.07
C GLY A 57 -5.44 8.30 0.74
N LYS A 58 -6.53 8.91 1.21
CA LYS A 58 -6.74 10.35 1.11
C LYS A 58 -5.67 11.11 1.89
N LEU A 59 -5.25 12.26 1.40
CA LEU A 59 -4.08 12.97 1.91
C LEU A 59 -4.40 14.26 2.68
N LEU A 60 -5.55 14.88 2.47
CA LEU A 60 -5.83 16.20 3.03
C LEU A 60 -5.63 16.23 4.55
N SER A 61 -6.41 15.48 5.31
CA SER A 61 -6.31 15.50 6.77
C SER A 61 -5.01 14.89 7.28
N ASN A 62 -4.51 13.84 6.63
CA ASN A 62 -3.20 13.28 6.97
C ASN A 62 -2.10 14.35 6.90
N ASN A 63 -2.07 15.12 5.82
CA ASN A 63 -1.07 16.17 5.63
C ASN A 63 -1.28 17.35 6.58
N LEU A 64 -2.52 17.78 6.83
CA LEU A 64 -2.82 18.84 7.80
C LEU A 64 -2.38 18.43 9.23
N ILE A 65 -2.58 17.18 9.63
CA ILE A 65 -2.10 16.63 10.91
C ILE A 65 -0.58 16.63 10.95
N ASN A 66 0.08 16.12 9.90
CA ASN A 66 1.53 16.06 9.84
C ASN A 66 2.17 17.45 9.84
N LEU A 67 1.54 18.43 9.21
CA LEU A 67 1.99 19.82 9.20
C LEU A 67 1.67 20.58 10.50
N GLY A 68 0.88 19.98 11.40
CA GLY A 68 0.53 20.56 12.71
C GLY A 68 -0.56 21.65 12.65
N VAL A 69 -1.36 21.70 11.58
CA VAL A 69 -2.36 22.77 11.35
C VAL A 69 -3.81 22.26 11.27
N TYR A 70 -4.04 20.97 11.50
CA TYR A 70 -5.36 20.36 11.35
C TYR A 70 -6.42 21.03 12.24
N ASP A 71 -6.13 21.24 13.53
CA ASP A 71 -7.07 21.81 14.47
C ASP A 71 -7.39 23.29 14.15
N GLU A 72 -6.38 24.09 13.76
CA GLU A 72 -6.57 25.46 13.31
C GLU A 72 -7.48 25.54 12.09
N VAL A 73 -7.23 24.70 11.09
CA VAL A 73 -8.06 24.64 9.86
C VAL A 73 -9.48 24.22 10.18
N ARG A 74 -9.68 23.17 11.00
CA ARG A 74 -10.99 22.71 11.44
C ARG A 74 -11.77 23.84 12.13
N ASP A 75 -11.13 24.54 13.04
CA ASP A 75 -11.79 25.60 13.83
C ASP A 75 -12.15 26.80 12.95
N VAL A 76 -11.30 27.18 11.99
CA VAL A 76 -11.60 28.22 11.00
C VAL A 76 -12.79 27.83 10.14
N LEU A 77 -12.83 26.59 9.66
CA LEU A 77 -13.96 26.07 8.88
C LEU A 77 -15.26 26.05 9.70
N ALA A 78 -15.21 25.55 10.92
CA ALA A 78 -16.37 25.49 11.82
C ALA A 78 -16.92 26.89 12.16
N ALA A 79 -16.05 27.86 12.38
CA ALA A 79 -16.46 29.26 12.59
C ALA A 79 -17.18 29.88 11.37
N ASN A 80 -17.00 29.33 10.19
CA ASN A 80 -17.67 29.69 8.93
C ASN A 80 -18.82 28.73 8.55
N GLY A 81 -19.25 27.86 9.47
CA GLY A 81 -20.34 26.89 9.23
C GLY A 81 -19.98 25.74 8.28
N LYS A 82 -18.70 25.40 8.16
CA LYS A 82 -18.19 24.32 7.31
C LYS A 82 -17.65 23.17 8.15
N ASP A 83 -17.84 21.96 7.65
CA ASP A 83 -17.33 20.73 8.27
C ASP A 83 -16.16 20.16 7.45
N ILE A 84 -14.99 20.04 8.10
CA ILE A 84 -13.80 19.47 7.46
C ILE A 84 -14.03 18.05 6.99
N CYS A 85 -14.79 17.22 7.71
CA CYS A 85 -15.09 15.85 7.31
C CYS A 85 -15.91 15.80 6.00
N ALA A 86 -16.85 16.73 5.82
CA ALA A 86 -17.62 16.83 4.58
C ALA A 86 -16.76 17.34 3.40
N ILE A 87 -15.74 18.13 3.67
CA ILE A 87 -14.78 18.61 2.66
C ILE A 87 -13.84 17.46 2.26
N GLU A 88 -13.36 16.66 3.21
CA GLU A 88 -12.52 15.49 2.94
C GLU A 88 -13.21 14.44 2.05
N GLU A 89 -14.55 14.32 2.12
CA GLU A 89 -15.27 13.35 1.26
C GLU A 89 -15.20 13.71 -0.23
N VAL A 90 -14.90 14.96 -0.58
CA VAL A 90 -14.69 15.40 -1.97
C VAL A 90 -13.42 14.80 -2.58
N GLU A 91 -12.40 14.56 -1.76
CA GLU A 91 -11.11 14.03 -2.22
C GLU A 91 -11.26 12.62 -2.82
N PRO A 92 -10.84 12.39 -4.08
CA PRO A 92 -10.76 11.05 -4.62
C PRO A 92 -9.61 10.29 -3.95
N GLU A 93 -9.87 9.06 -3.47
CA GLU A 93 -8.80 8.24 -2.90
C GLU A 93 -7.88 7.72 -4.01
N PRO A 94 -6.55 7.99 -3.93
CA PRO A 94 -5.60 7.46 -4.90
C PRO A 94 -5.61 5.93 -4.96
N SER A 95 -5.74 5.36 -6.14
CA SER A 95 -5.84 3.91 -6.35
C SER A 95 -4.48 3.25 -6.65
N LEU A 96 -3.43 3.67 -5.94
CA LEU A 96 -2.04 3.27 -6.16
C LEU A 96 -1.60 2.01 -5.40
N GLY A 97 -2.51 1.29 -4.78
CA GLY A 97 -2.17 0.10 -4.00
C GLY A 97 -3.37 -0.78 -3.68
N ASN A 98 -3.13 -1.98 -3.17
CA ASN A 98 -4.17 -2.99 -2.96
C ASN A 98 -4.17 -3.66 -1.58
N GLY A 99 -3.19 -3.52 -0.76
CA GLY A 99 -3.18 -4.30 0.47
C GLY A 99 -2.00 -4.03 1.37
N GLY A 100 -1.56 -5.08 2.08
CA GLY A 100 -0.51 -4.97 3.08
C GLY A 100 0.79 -4.38 2.54
N LEU A 101 1.25 -4.88 1.39
CA LEU A 101 2.47 -4.40 0.74
C LEU A 101 2.42 -2.89 0.46
N GLY A 102 1.35 -2.42 -0.19
CA GLY A 102 1.19 -1.00 -0.51
C GLY A 102 0.95 -0.13 0.72
N ARG A 103 0.19 -0.63 1.73
CA ARG A 103 -0.03 0.13 2.96
C ARG A 103 1.23 0.25 3.81
N LEU A 104 2.04 -0.81 3.87
CA LEU A 104 3.34 -0.77 4.56
C LEU A 104 4.31 0.20 3.88
N ALA A 105 4.38 0.18 2.55
CA ALA A 105 5.18 1.14 1.79
C ALA A 105 4.78 2.59 2.14
N ALA A 106 3.49 2.91 2.18
CA ALA A 106 3.00 4.23 2.59
C ALA A 106 3.36 4.58 4.04
N CYS A 107 3.28 3.62 4.98
CA CYS A 107 3.67 3.83 6.38
C CYS A 107 5.19 4.05 6.52
N PHE A 108 6.01 3.34 5.75
CA PHE A 108 7.46 3.56 5.77
C PHE A 108 7.83 4.94 5.23
N LEU A 109 7.20 5.41 4.15
CA LEU A 109 7.45 6.77 3.64
C LEU A 109 7.09 7.83 4.68
N ASP A 110 5.92 7.72 5.32
CA ASP A 110 5.53 8.60 6.43
C ASP A 110 6.56 8.59 7.56
N SER A 111 7.03 7.40 7.96
CA SER A 111 8.01 7.26 9.02
C SER A 111 9.39 7.83 8.65
N ILE A 112 9.85 7.65 7.40
CA ILE A 112 11.10 8.21 6.89
C ILE A 112 11.05 9.74 6.99
N ALA A 113 9.97 10.36 6.52
CA ALA A 113 9.77 11.80 6.60
C ALA A 113 9.62 12.29 8.06
N THR A 114 8.87 11.58 8.90
CA THR A 114 8.68 11.91 10.33
C THR A 114 9.99 11.87 11.11
N LEU A 115 10.89 10.95 10.77
CA LEU A 115 12.22 10.85 11.38
C LEU A 115 13.23 11.85 10.80
N GLY A 116 12.85 12.65 9.81
CA GLY A 116 13.73 13.61 9.15
C GLY A 116 14.80 12.96 8.29
N LEU A 117 14.60 11.72 7.86
CA LEU A 117 15.54 10.98 7.02
C LEU A 117 15.35 11.37 5.54
N ASN A 118 16.46 11.46 4.82
CA ASN A 118 16.46 11.72 3.38
C ASN A 118 16.10 10.43 2.63
N GLY A 119 14.85 10.31 2.19
CA GLY A 119 14.40 9.12 1.50
C GLY A 119 13.05 9.29 0.80
N ASP A 120 12.98 8.85 -0.44
CA ASP A 120 11.81 8.98 -1.31
C ASP A 120 11.26 7.62 -1.74
N GLY A 121 9.96 7.59 -2.04
CA GLY A 121 9.33 6.46 -2.71
C GLY A 121 9.45 6.57 -4.23
N VAL A 122 9.50 5.43 -4.91
CA VAL A 122 9.47 5.37 -6.38
C VAL A 122 8.50 4.28 -6.84
N GLY A 123 7.55 4.65 -7.71
CA GLY A 123 6.54 3.76 -8.24
C GLY A 123 5.98 4.25 -9.58
N LEU A 124 4.79 3.77 -9.94
CA LEU A 124 4.11 4.14 -11.18
C LEU A 124 2.85 4.94 -10.90
N ASN A 125 2.56 5.89 -11.80
CA ASN A 125 1.34 6.71 -11.78
C ASN A 125 0.21 5.99 -12.50
N TYR A 126 -0.41 5.01 -11.83
CA TYR A 126 -1.54 4.28 -12.42
C TYR A 126 -2.77 5.18 -12.53
N HIS A 127 -3.38 5.26 -13.71
CA HIS A 127 -4.58 6.08 -13.96
C HIS A 127 -5.82 5.52 -13.30
N TYR A 128 -6.01 4.20 -13.36
CA TYR A 128 -7.12 3.48 -12.73
C TYR A 128 -6.67 2.63 -11.53
N GLY A 129 -5.35 2.37 -11.43
CA GLY A 129 -4.74 1.63 -10.34
C GLY A 129 -5.40 0.27 -10.09
N LEU A 130 -5.77 0.01 -8.82
CA LEU A 130 -6.63 -1.12 -8.52
C LEU A 130 -8.08 -0.78 -8.88
N PHE A 131 -8.75 -1.69 -9.57
CA PHE A 131 -10.14 -1.54 -9.98
C PHE A 131 -11.08 -1.18 -8.82
N LYS A 132 -12.17 -0.49 -9.14
CA LYS A 132 -13.31 -0.31 -8.24
C LYS A 132 -14.20 -1.55 -8.29
N GLN A 133 -14.52 -2.09 -7.10
CA GLN A 133 -15.43 -3.22 -6.96
C GLN A 133 -16.86 -2.70 -6.81
N VAL A 134 -17.78 -3.27 -7.57
CA VAL A 134 -19.22 -3.10 -7.39
C VAL A 134 -19.88 -4.48 -7.31
N PHE A 135 -21.03 -4.56 -6.61
CA PHE A 135 -21.80 -5.80 -6.53
C PHE A 135 -23.05 -5.72 -7.40
N GLU A 136 -23.15 -6.64 -8.35
CA GLU A 136 -24.32 -6.82 -9.19
C GLU A 136 -24.80 -8.27 -9.13
N ASN A 137 -26.07 -8.53 -8.82
CA ASN A 137 -26.65 -9.88 -8.71
C ASN A 137 -25.86 -10.81 -7.75
N ASN A 138 -25.38 -10.26 -6.62
CA ASN A 138 -24.52 -10.96 -5.65
C ASN A 138 -23.17 -11.42 -6.23
N LEU A 139 -22.67 -10.77 -7.26
CA LEU A 139 -21.38 -11.05 -7.87
C LEU A 139 -20.48 -9.80 -7.83
N GLN A 140 -19.18 -10.03 -7.68
CA GLN A 140 -18.21 -8.97 -7.87
C GLN A 140 -18.08 -8.62 -9.34
N LYS A 141 -18.19 -7.33 -9.66
CA LYS A 141 -17.85 -6.73 -10.95
C LYS A 141 -16.74 -5.72 -10.76
N GLU A 142 -15.80 -5.71 -11.67
CA GLU A 142 -14.67 -4.77 -11.70
C GLU A 142 -14.99 -3.61 -12.65
N THR A 143 -14.71 -2.38 -12.19
CA THR A 143 -14.86 -1.16 -13.00
C THR A 143 -13.65 -0.26 -12.86
N LYS A 144 -13.53 0.72 -13.75
CA LYS A 144 -12.49 1.76 -13.67
C LYS A 144 -12.55 2.48 -12.32
N ASN A 145 -11.40 2.89 -11.82
CA ASN A 145 -11.26 3.61 -10.55
C ASN A 145 -10.44 4.90 -10.74
N PRO A 146 -10.96 5.89 -11.48
CA PRO A 146 -10.25 7.13 -11.74
C PRO A 146 -10.07 7.94 -10.46
N TRP A 147 -8.89 8.54 -10.27
CA TRP A 147 -8.58 9.37 -9.12
C TRP A 147 -7.80 10.64 -9.50
N ILE A 148 -7.21 10.69 -10.70
CA ILE A 148 -6.44 11.82 -11.18
C ILE A 148 -7.39 12.91 -11.64
N GLN A 149 -7.21 14.13 -11.13
CA GLN A 149 -7.96 15.33 -11.47
C GLN A 149 -6.99 16.40 -11.96
N ASP A 150 -7.51 17.44 -12.65
CA ASP A 150 -6.71 18.56 -13.14
C ASP A 150 -5.94 19.26 -12.02
N GLU A 151 -6.63 19.51 -10.89
CA GLU A 151 -5.99 19.92 -9.64
C GLU A 151 -5.95 18.71 -8.68
N SER A 152 -4.76 18.23 -8.34
CA SER A 152 -4.56 17.05 -7.52
C SER A 152 -3.30 17.15 -6.67
N TRP A 153 -3.05 16.12 -5.85
CA TRP A 153 -1.80 16.01 -5.09
C TRP A 153 -0.58 15.81 -6.00
N LEU A 154 -0.77 15.36 -7.25
CA LEU A 154 0.31 15.22 -8.22
C LEU A 154 0.89 16.58 -8.62
N THR A 155 2.21 16.65 -8.66
CA THR A 155 2.96 17.78 -9.21
C THR A 155 3.80 17.27 -10.38
N LYS A 156 3.52 17.72 -11.60
CA LYS A 156 4.31 17.35 -12.76
C LYS A 156 5.68 18.00 -12.66
N THR A 157 6.73 17.22 -12.90
CA THR A 157 8.11 17.69 -12.96
C THR A 157 8.59 17.84 -14.40
N ASP A 158 9.78 18.42 -14.60
CA ASP A 158 10.44 18.51 -15.90
C ASP A 158 11.27 17.26 -16.23
N LYS A 159 11.38 16.29 -15.30
CA LYS A 159 12.15 15.06 -15.49
C LYS A 159 11.40 14.10 -16.41
N SER A 160 12.12 13.55 -17.39
CA SER A 160 11.63 12.59 -18.37
C SER A 160 12.76 11.66 -18.76
N TYR A 161 12.46 10.38 -18.92
CA TYR A 161 13.45 9.36 -19.28
C TYR A 161 12.99 8.53 -20.47
N GLN A 162 13.98 8.00 -21.22
CA GLN A 162 13.74 6.99 -22.23
C GLN A 162 13.90 5.61 -21.61
N VAL A 163 12.92 4.74 -21.77
CA VAL A 163 12.97 3.34 -21.36
C VAL A 163 12.98 2.46 -22.60
N GLN A 164 14.03 1.67 -22.74
CA GLN A 164 14.24 0.78 -23.88
C GLN A 164 13.67 -0.61 -23.58
N PHE A 165 12.75 -1.05 -24.39
CA PHE A 165 12.27 -2.44 -24.44
C PHE A 165 12.84 -3.19 -25.66
N GLY A 166 12.59 -4.48 -25.74
CA GLY A 166 12.91 -5.26 -26.93
C GLY A 166 12.15 -4.75 -28.15
N GLY A 167 12.87 -4.05 -29.04
CA GLY A 167 12.35 -3.57 -30.32
C GLY A 167 11.67 -2.20 -30.33
N PHE A 168 11.50 -1.53 -29.18
CA PHE A 168 10.95 -0.16 -29.12
C PHE A 168 11.35 0.57 -27.84
N ASN A 169 11.20 1.88 -27.86
CA ASN A 169 11.39 2.74 -26.69
C ASN A 169 10.08 3.44 -26.32
N VAL A 170 9.98 3.85 -25.06
CA VAL A 170 8.91 4.71 -24.56
C VAL A 170 9.52 5.88 -23.78
N THR A 171 8.81 6.99 -23.77
CA THR A 171 9.16 8.17 -22.96
C THR A 171 8.32 8.16 -21.69
N SER A 172 8.97 8.37 -20.56
CA SER A 172 8.29 8.56 -19.28
C SER A 172 8.16 10.03 -18.92
N LYS A 173 7.23 10.32 -18.03
CA LYS A 173 7.09 11.59 -17.30
C LYS A 173 7.06 11.31 -15.82
N LEU A 174 7.63 12.21 -15.03
CA LEU A 174 7.65 12.10 -13.58
C LEU A 174 6.64 13.05 -12.95
N TYR A 175 5.84 12.48 -12.04
CA TYR A 175 4.94 13.21 -11.14
C TYR A 175 5.35 12.94 -9.70
N ASP A 176 5.30 13.97 -8.85
CA ASP A 176 5.61 13.87 -7.44
C ASP A 176 4.36 14.06 -6.59
N ILE A 177 4.29 13.30 -5.49
CA ILE A 177 3.39 13.56 -4.37
C ILE A 177 4.23 13.87 -3.14
N ASP A 178 3.88 14.94 -2.42
CA ASP A 178 4.54 15.28 -1.17
C ASP A 178 4.22 14.26 -0.06
N VAL A 179 5.25 13.78 0.60
CA VAL A 179 5.17 12.89 1.77
C VAL A 179 5.55 13.71 3.00
N THR A 180 4.55 14.23 3.68
CA THR A 180 4.75 15.07 4.88
C THR A 180 5.14 14.23 6.08
N GLY A 181 6.16 14.65 6.82
CA GLY A 181 6.53 14.09 8.11
C GLY A 181 5.81 14.83 9.26
N TYR A 182 5.53 14.11 10.35
CA TYR A 182 4.84 14.68 11.52
C TYR A 182 5.70 15.74 12.20
N GLU A 183 5.30 17.00 12.04
CA GLU A 183 6.03 18.20 12.52
C GLU A 183 7.52 18.23 12.10
N ASN A 184 7.86 17.59 11.01
CA ASN A 184 9.22 17.44 10.52
C ASN A 184 9.32 17.74 9.01
N THR A 185 10.21 17.10 8.31
CA THR A 185 10.50 17.35 6.90
C THR A 185 9.46 16.75 5.96
N THR A 186 9.49 17.18 4.70
CA THR A 186 8.70 16.61 3.60
C THR A 186 9.63 15.93 2.62
N ASN A 187 9.33 14.68 2.28
CA ASN A 187 9.99 13.90 1.23
C ASN A 187 9.05 13.76 0.02
N LYS A 188 9.42 12.97 -0.99
CA LYS A 188 8.64 12.77 -2.21
C LYS A 188 8.24 11.30 -2.41
N LEU A 189 7.11 11.12 -3.06
CA LEU A 189 6.75 9.89 -3.77
C LEU A 189 6.81 10.19 -5.26
N HIS A 190 7.81 9.63 -5.92
CA HIS A 190 8.06 9.75 -7.36
C HIS A 190 7.22 8.73 -8.12
N LEU A 191 6.33 9.17 -8.98
CA LEU A 191 5.43 8.34 -9.76
C LEU A 191 5.68 8.54 -11.25
N PHE A 192 6.19 7.51 -11.91
CA PHE A 192 6.44 7.53 -13.35
C PHE A 192 5.21 7.14 -14.14
N ASP A 193 4.95 7.88 -15.20
CA ASP A 193 3.87 7.66 -16.16
C ASP A 193 4.44 7.51 -17.56
N ILE A 194 3.79 6.74 -18.42
CA ILE A 194 4.14 6.72 -19.84
C ILE A 194 3.53 7.93 -20.55
N GLU A 195 4.32 8.62 -21.38
CA GLU A 195 3.87 9.84 -22.07
C GLU A 195 2.64 9.62 -22.97
N THR A 196 2.51 8.42 -23.52
CA THR A 196 1.50 8.07 -24.53
C THR A 196 0.33 7.27 -23.96
N VAL A 197 0.12 7.27 -22.62
CA VAL A 197 -1.02 6.61 -22.00
C VAL A 197 -2.33 7.05 -22.63
N ASP A 198 -3.24 6.08 -22.85
CA ASP A 198 -4.52 6.34 -23.50
C ASP A 198 -5.65 5.63 -22.75
N GLU A 199 -6.38 6.38 -21.94
CA GLU A 199 -7.52 5.87 -21.16
C GLU A 199 -8.68 5.41 -22.04
N SER A 200 -8.77 5.89 -23.29
CA SER A 200 -9.87 5.58 -24.19
C SER A 200 -9.88 4.14 -24.70
N ILE A 201 -8.74 3.43 -24.58
CA ILE A 201 -8.65 2.01 -24.98
C ILE A 201 -9.33 1.06 -23.98
N VAL A 202 -9.69 1.55 -22.79
CA VAL A 202 -10.37 0.72 -21.76
C VAL A 202 -11.87 0.74 -22.04
N GLY A 203 -12.42 -0.45 -22.26
CA GLY A 203 -13.85 -0.66 -22.49
C GLY A 203 -14.72 -0.45 -21.24
N ASP A 204 -15.94 -0.97 -21.28
CA ASP A 204 -16.80 -1.07 -20.12
C ASP A 204 -16.20 -2.10 -19.13
N GLY A 205 -15.87 -1.67 -17.92
CA GLY A 205 -15.16 -2.51 -16.96
C GLY A 205 -13.66 -2.20 -16.93
N ILE A 206 -12.82 -3.24 -17.04
CA ILE A 206 -11.35 -3.14 -16.95
C ILE A 206 -10.62 -3.79 -18.15
N ASP A 207 -11.35 -4.17 -19.20
CA ASP A 207 -10.78 -4.85 -20.36
C ASP A 207 -10.12 -3.87 -21.33
N PHE A 208 -8.96 -4.23 -21.84
CA PHE A 208 -8.19 -3.46 -22.83
C PHE A 208 -7.22 -4.37 -23.59
N ASP A 209 -6.67 -3.89 -24.69
CA ASP A 209 -5.61 -4.61 -25.41
C ASP A 209 -4.30 -4.60 -24.61
N LYS A 210 -3.93 -5.77 -24.06
CA LYS A 210 -2.73 -5.98 -23.25
C LYS A 210 -1.42 -5.89 -24.06
N GLU A 211 -1.48 -5.93 -25.38
CA GLU A 211 -0.30 -5.88 -26.26
C GLU A 211 0.08 -4.46 -26.67
N ASP A 212 -0.83 -3.48 -26.57
CA ASP A 212 -0.52 -2.07 -26.86
C ASP A 212 0.21 -1.38 -25.70
N ILE A 213 1.44 -1.85 -25.44
CA ILE A 213 2.27 -1.39 -24.31
C ILE A 213 2.46 0.12 -24.29
N LYS A 214 2.53 0.75 -25.46
CA LYS A 214 2.71 2.21 -25.55
C LYS A 214 1.52 3.00 -25.02
N LYS A 215 0.35 2.38 -24.84
CA LYS A 215 -0.86 3.02 -24.35
C LYS A 215 -1.34 2.51 -23.00
N ASN A 216 -1.01 1.28 -22.63
CA ASN A 216 -1.63 0.62 -21.50
C ASN A 216 -0.77 0.52 -20.24
N LEU A 217 0.52 0.85 -20.33
CA LEU A 217 1.56 0.50 -19.33
C LEU A 217 1.26 1.02 -17.92
N THR A 218 0.62 2.18 -17.80
CA THR A 218 0.29 2.84 -16.53
C THR A 218 -1.22 2.96 -16.27
N LEU A 219 -2.06 2.14 -16.94
CA LEU A 219 -3.50 2.17 -16.70
C LEU A 219 -3.88 1.48 -15.38
N PHE A 220 -3.53 0.21 -15.22
CA PHE A 220 -3.94 -0.61 -14.08
C PHE A 220 -2.76 -1.20 -13.30
N LEU A 221 -2.89 -1.17 -11.99
CA LEU A 221 -2.10 -1.99 -11.09
C LEU A 221 -2.64 -3.43 -11.12
N TYR A 222 -1.78 -4.42 -11.31
CA TYR A 222 -2.16 -5.83 -11.42
C TYR A 222 -3.23 -6.10 -12.48
N PRO A 223 -2.93 -5.87 -13.77
CA PRO A 223 -3.82 -6.27 -14.85
C PRO A 223 -4.09 -7.78 -14.78
N ASP A 224 -5.19 -8.22 -15.39
CA ASP A 224 -5.50 -9.63 -15.48
C ASP A 224 -4.35 -10.40 -16.15
N ASP A 225 -3.72 -11.30 -15.39
CA ASP A 225 -2.56 -12.11 -15.76
C ASP A 225 -2.89 -13.61 -15.94
N SER A 226 -4.14 -13.91 -16.22
CA SER A 226 -4.62 -15.26 -16.50
C SER A 226 -4.02 -15.85 -17.79
N ASP A 227 -3.51 -15.01 -18.69
CA ASP A 227 -2.85 -15.37 -19.93
C ASP A 227 -1.41 -14.82 -20.03
N ASP A 228 -0.67 -15.27 -21.05
CA ASP A 228 0.71 -14.83 -21.28
C ASP A 228 0.81 -13.33 -21.61
N LYS A 229 -0.21 -12.73 -22.23
CA LYS A 229 -0.22 -11.30 -22.55
C LYS A 229 -0.27 -10.46 -21.26
N GLY A 230 -1.12 -10.85 -20.33
CA GLY A 230 -1.20 -10.19 -19.02
C GLY A 230 0.07 -10.39 -18.18
N ARG A 231 0.65 -11.62 -18.21
CA ARG A 231 1.93 -11.89 -17.54
C ARG A 231 3.09 -11.08 -18.14
N LEU A 232 3.14 -10.96 -19.47
CA LEU A 232 4.12 -10.11 -20.15
C LEU A 232 3.94 -8.63 -19.81
N LEU A 233 2.70 -8.13 -19.76
CA LEU A 233 2.41 -6.76 -19.38
C LEU A 233 2.95 -6.45 -17.96
N ARG A 234 2.84 -7.39 -17.00
CA ARG A 234 3.45 -7.22 -15.68
C ARG A 234 4.98 -7.09 -15.76
N VAL A 235 5.66 -7.85 -16.60
CA VAL A 235 7.12 -7.72 -16.81
C VAL A 235 7.45 -6.35 -17.40
N TYR A 236 6.67 -5.87 -18.38
CA TYR A 236 6.82 -4.52 -18.93
C TYR A 236 6.66 -3.43 -17.86
N GLN A 237 5.64 -3.54 -17.01
CA GLN A 237 5.41 -2.59 -15.91
C GLN A 237 6.56 -2.58 -14.90
N GLN A 238 7.02 -3.75 -14.48
CA GLN A 238 8.14 -3.88 -13.54
C GLN A 238 9.42 -3.25 -14.11
N TYR A 239 9.75 -3.54 -15.36
CA TYR A 239 10.94 -2.94 -15.97
C TYR A 239 10.79 -1.43 -16.19
N PHE A 240 9.63 -0.96 -16.62
CA PHE A 240 9.37 0.48 -16.75
C PHE A 240 9.61 1.20 -15.41
N MET A 241 9.10 0.64 -14.31
CA MET A 241 9.32 1.18 -12.98
C MET A 241 10.80 1.23 -12.61
N VAL A 242 11.52 0.12 -12.74
CA VAL A 242 12.91 0.06 -12.27
C VAL A 242 13.89 0.80 -13.16
N SER A 243 13.66 0.87 -14.48
CA SER A 243 14.52 1.62 -15.40
C SER A 243 14.42 3.12 -15.12
N ASN A 244 13.21 3.63 -14.90
CA ASN A 244 13.00 5.02 -14.49
C ASN A 244 13.64 5.31 -13.11
N ALA A 245 13.43 4.42 -12.13
CA ALA A 245 14.03 4.55 -10.81
C ALA A 245 15.55 4.59 -10.87
N ALA A 246 16.17 3.68 -11.62
CA ALA A 246 17.61 3.59 -11.77
C ALA A 246 18.20 4.86 -12.40
N GLN A 247 17.58 5.39 -13.45
CA GLN A 247 17.99 6.63 -14.09
C GLN A 247 17.89 7.82 -13.12
N LEU A 248 16.75 7.95 -12.40
CA LEU A 248 16.55 8.98 -11.39
C LEU A 248 17.62 8.93 -10.29
N ILE A 249 17.90 7.72 -9.76
CA ILE A 249 18.88 7.52 -8.69
C ILE A 249 20.27 7.97 -9.13
N LEU A 250 20.70 7.60 -10.35
CA LEU A 250 22.01 7.99 -10.87
C LEU A 250 22.10 9.49 -11.12
N ASP A 251 21.08 10.11 -11.68
CA ASP A 251 21.05 11.54 -11.94
C ASP A 251 21.10 12.33 -10.63
N GLU A 252 20.25 12.01 -9.66
CA GLU A 252 20.24 12.67 -8.37
C GLU A 252 21.53 12.44 -7.56
N ALA A 253 22.15 11.24 -7.68
CA ALA A 253 23.44 11.00 -7.05
C ALA A 253 24.52 11.92 -7.64
N VAL A 254 24.56 12.07 -8.97
CA VAL A 254 25.50 12.97 -9.65
C VAL A 254 25.20 14.43 -9.30
N GLU A 255 23.95 14.86 -9.25
CA GLU A 255 23.53 16.20 -8.81
C GLU A 255 24.03 16.51 -7.38
N ARG A 256 24.09 15.50 -6.49
CA ARG A 256 24.65 15.62 -5.14
C ARG A 256 26.18 15.51 -5.08
N GLY A 257 26.85 15.45 -6.23
CA GLY A 257 28.31 15.39 -6.33
C GLY A 257 28.93 14.00 -6.24
N CYS A 258 28.14 12.94 -6.49
CA CYS A 258 28.64 11.57 -6.51
C CYS A 258 29.58 11.34 -7.70
N ASN A 259 30.77 10.78 -7.41
CA ASN A 259 31.46 9.97 -8.38
C ASN A 259 30.80 8.58 -8.38
N LEU A 260 30.32 8.10 -9.50
CA LEU A 260 29.55 6.84 -9.58
C LEU A 260 30.29 5.60 -9.05
N HIS A 261 31.61 5.64 -8.96
CA HIS A 261 32.43 4.63 -8.26
C HIS A 261 32.10 4.54 -6.75
N ASP A 262 31.63 5.65 -6.18
CA ASP A 262 31.27 5.77 -4.75
C ASP A 262 29.74 5.77 -4.53
N LEU A 263 28.94 5.29 -5.49
CA LEU A 263 27.48 5.35 -5.45
C LEU A 263 26.87 4.82 -4.14
N ALA A 264 27.46 3.77 -3.57
CA ALA A 264 27.00 3.19 -2.30
C ALA A 264 27.06 4.15 -1.10
N ASP A 265 27.85 5.23 -1.19
CA ASP A 265 27.88 6.30 -0.20
C ASP A 265 26.75 7.34 -0.39
N TYR A 266 26.11 7.34 -1.56
CA TYR A 266 25.08 8.31 -1.96
C TYR A 266 23.69 7.73 -2.08
N ALA A 267 23.56 6.42 -2.32
CA ALA A 267 22.27 5.79 -2.54
C ALA A 267 22.11 4.46 -1.80
N VAL A 268 20.92 4.26 -1.24
CA VAL A 268 20.42 2.96 -0.81
C VAL A 268 19.12 2.70 -1.55
N ILE A 269 18.97 1.49 -2.10
CA ILE A 269 17.81 1.06 -2.87
C ILE A 269 17.11 -0.03 -2.07
N GLN A 270 15.90 0.27 -1.59
CA GLN A 270 15.07 -0.73 -0.93
C GLN A 270 14.15 -1.38 -1.97
N ILE A 271 14.36 -2.67 -2.20
CA ILE A 271 13.55 -3.51 -3.10
C ILE A 271 12.37 -4.06 -2.28
N ASN A 272 11.16 -3.54 -2.52
CA ASN A 272 9.97 -3.94 -1.79
C ASN A 272 9.27 -5.11 -2.50
N ASP A 273 9.47 -6.32 -1.96
CA ASP A 273 9.14 -7.58 -2.62
C ASP A 273 9.97 -7.81 -3.92
N THR A 274 9.57 -8.74 -4.77
CA THR A 274 10.31 -9.10 -5.99
C THR A 274 9.97 -8.25 -7.21
N HIS A 275 8.94 -7.42 -7.15
CA HIS A 275 8.51 -6.61 -8.29
C HIS A 275 9.61 -5.66 -8.80
N PRO A 276 10.45 -5.02 -7.95
CA PRO A 276 11.55 -4.18 -8.40
C PRO A 276 12.89 -4.90 -8.64
N SER A 277 12.97 -6.22 -8.55
CA SER A 277 14.26 -6.96 -8.58
C SER A 277 15.12 -6.65 -9.81
N MET A 278 14.50 -6.36 -10.95
CA MET A 278 15.25 -5.97 -12.17
C MET A 278 16.07 -4.68 -12.01
N VAL A 279 15.92 -3.93 -10.91
CA VAL A 279 16.77 -2.77 -10.63
C VAL A 279 18.25 -3.17 -10.51
N ILE A 280 18.55 -4.39 -10.06
CA ILE A 280 19.92 -4.88 -9.93
C ILE A 280 20.61 -4.96 -11.30
N PRO A 281 20.16 -5.75 -12.28
CA PRO A 281 20.80 -5.80 -13.59
C PRO A 281 20.68 -4.47 -14.35
N GLU A 282 19.61 -3.68 -14.17
CA GLU A 282 19.47 -2.38 -14.82
C GLU A 282 20.49 -1.36 -14.30
N MET A 283 20.71 -1.28 -12.99
CA MET A 283 21.76 -0.42 -12.41
C MET A 283 23.15 -0.83 -12.91
N ILE A 284 23.44 -2.13 -12.96
CA ILE A 284 24.72 -2.64 -13.52
C ILE A 284 24.85 -2.19 -14.98
N ARG A 285 23.82 -2.36 -15.80
CA ARG A 285 23.81 -1.95 -17.21
C ARG A 285 24.11 -0.45 -17.36
N LEU A 286 23.40 0.38 -16.61
CA LEU A 286 23.54 1.84 -16.66
C LEU A 286 24.91 2.33 -16.16
N LEU A 287 25.49 1.67 -15.16
CA LEU A 287 26.86 1.96 -14.71
C LEU A 287 27.89 1.57 -15.79
N MET A 288 27.68 0.44 -16.46
CA MET A 288 28.57 0.01 -17.57
C MET A 288 28.49 0.97 -18.75
N GLU A 289 27.31 1.48 -19.10
CA GLU A 289 27.15 2.51 -20.15
C GLU A 289 27.89 3.82 -19.79
N ARG A 290 28.09 4.07 -18.49
CA ARG A 290 28.87 5.21 -17.98
C ARG A 290 30.37 4.90 -17.79
N GLY A 291 30.84 3.77 -18.32
CA GLY A 291 32.25 3.40 -18.38
C GLY A 291 32.79 2.63 -17.17
N ILE A 292 31.93 2.20 -16.24
CA ILE A 292 32.33 1.36 -15.10
C ILE A 292 32.37 -0.12 -15.55
N GLY A 293 33.45 -0.83 -15.23
CA GLY A 293 33.59 -2.25 -15.60
C GLY A 293 32.56 -3.14 -14.88
N MET A 294 32.20 -4.27 -15.51
CA MET A 294 31.20 -5.22 -15.00
C MET A 294 31.43 -5.62 -13.53
N ASP A 295 32.67 -6.02 -13.19
CA ASP A 295 33.00 -6.48 -11.83
C ASP A 295 32.79 -5.38 -10.79
N GLU A 296 33.20 -4.16 -11.11
CA GLU A 296 33.03 -3.02 -10.24
C GLU A 296 31.56 -2.60 -10.15
N ALA A 297 30.82 -2.59 -11.26
CA ALA A 297 29.39 -2.29 -11.28
C ALA A 297 28.58 -3.26 -10.39
N ILE A 298 28.88 -4.56 -10.47
CA ILE A 298 28.28 -5.58 -9.60
C ILE A 298 28.62 -5.30 -8.13
N ALA A 299 29.88 -4.97 -7.82
CA ALA A 299 30.29 -4.68 -6.45
C ALA A 299 29.62 -3.43 -5.87
N ILE A 300 29.44 -2.38 -6.69
CA ILE A 300 28.75 -1.14 -6.31
C ILE A 300 27.28 -1.45 -6.02
N VAL A 301 26.58 -2.07 -6.97
CA VAL A 301 25.12 -2.34 -6.86
C VAL A 301 24.84 -3.25 -5.67
N SER A 302 25.68 -4.25 -5.42
CA SER A 302 25.55 -5.15 -4.27
C SER A 302 25.65 -4.43 -2.91
N LYS A 303 26.25 -3.26 -2.84
CA LYS A 303 26.33 -2.43 -1.64
C LYS A 303 25.18 -1.40 -1.55
N CYS A 304 24.44 -1.20 -2.65
CA CYS A 304 23.33 -0.26 -2.69
C CYS A 304 21.98 -0.92 -2.39
N CYS A 305 21.78 -2.19 -2.76
CA CYS A 305 20.48 -2.85 -2.76
C CYS A 305 20.21 -3.63 -1.47
N ALA A 306 18.98 -3.47 -0.94
CA ALA A 306 18.44 -4.23 0.16
C ALA A 306 17.07 -4.78 -0.23
N TYR A 307 16.77 -6.01 0.15
CA TYR A 307 15.56 -6.72 -0.24
C TYR A 307 14.65 -7.01 0.96
N THR A 308 13.37 -6.70 0.84
CA THR A 308 12.34 -7.07 1.80
C THR A 308 11.47 -8.18 1.21
N ASN A 309 11.43 -9.34 1.89
CA ASN A 309 10.53 -10.44 1.56
C ASN A 309 9.20 -10.31 2.32
N HIS A 310 8.08 -10.47 1.62
CA HIS A 310 6.73 -10.37 2.21
C HIS A 310 5.97 -11.71 2.26
N THR A 311 6.53 -12.79 1.72
CA THR A 311 5.85 -14.08 1.64
C THR A 311 6.63 -15.21 2.27
N ILE A 312 5.89 -16.23 2.78
CA ILE A 312 6.44 -17.52 3.22
C ILE A 312 6.05 -18.65 2.27
N LEU A 313 5.37 -18.34 1.16
CA LEU A 313 4.93 -19.35 0.19
C LEU A 313 5.92 -19.39 -0.96
N ALA A 314 6.61 -20.51 -1.13
CA ALA A 314 7.59 -20.70 -2.20
C ALA A 314 7.00 -20.47 -3.60
N GLU A 315 5.70 -20.82 -3.78
CA GLU A 315 5.00 -20.62 -5.04
C GLU A 315 4.76 -19.13 -5.35
N ALA A 316 4.72 -18.27 -4.33
CA ALA A 316 4.51 -16.84 -4.48
C ALA A 316 5.82 -16.07 -4.75
N LEU A 317 6.99 -16.70 -4.66
CA LEU A 317 8.26 -16.12 -5.09
C LEU A 317 8.29 -16.05 -6.62
N GLU A 318 8.40 -14.85 -7.15
CA GLU A 318 8.24 -14.57 -8.57
C GLU A 318 9.36 -15.19 -9.41
N LYS A 319 8.97 -15.89 -10.47
CA LYS A 319 9.86 -16.54 -11.43
C LYS A 319 9.38 -16.20 -12.83
N TRP A 320 10.26 -15.64 -13.66
CA TRP A 320 9.91 -15.30 -15.02
C TRP A 320 10.61 -16.22 -16.03
N PRO A 321 9.88 -16.77 -17.02
CA PRO A 321 10.51 -17.50 -18.12
C PRO A 321 11.56 -16.63 -18.81
N ILE A 322 12.72 -17.19 -19.15
CA ILE A 322 13.76 -16.49 -19.91
C ILE A 322 13.20 -15.89 -21.20
N SER A 323 12.31 -16.61 -21.89
CA SER A 323 11.67 -16.14 -23.12
C SER A 323 10.87 -14.83 -22.94
N PHE A 324 10.31 -14.59 -21.75
CA PHE A 324 9.64 -13.32 -21.44
C PHE A 324 10.66 -12.20 -21.30
N LEU A 325 11.72 -12.42 -20.56
CA LEU A 325 12.78 -11.42 -20.35
C LEU A 325 13.54 -11.14 -21.65
N GLU A 326 13.83 -12.15 -22.48
CA GLU A 326 14.43 -11.95 -23.80
C GLU A 326 13.55 -11.11 -24.73
N LYS A 327 12.22 -11.23 -24.61
CA LYS A 327 11.27 -10.41 -25.36
C LYS A 327 11.20 -8.98 -24.85
N VAL A 328 11.12 -8.79 -23.53
CA VAL A 328 10.87 -7.49 -22.90
C VAL A 328 12.15 -6.70 -22.70
N VAL A 329 13.21 -7.35 -22.19
CA VAL A 329 14.46 -6.70 -21.74
C VAL A 329 15.71 -7.46 -22.23
N PRO A 330 15.85 -7.69 -23.56
CA PRO A 330 16.99 -8.45 -24.10
C PRO A 330 18.35 -7.87 -23.66
N GLN A 331 18.44 -6.56 -23.42
CA GLN A 331 19.64 -5.87 -22.99
C GLN A 331 20.08 -6.25 -21.57
N LEU A 332 19.18 -6.78 -20.73
CA LEU A 332 19.52 -7.25 -19.37
C LEU A 332 19.98 -8.70 -19.37
N MET A 333 19.64 -9.49 -20.37
CA MET A 333 19.90 -10.92 -20.38
C MET A 333 21.40 -11.28 -20.28
N PRO A 334 22.33 -10.60 -20.97
CA PRO A 334 23.77 -10.87 -20.80
C PRO A 334 24.23 -10.67 -19.35
N ILE A 335 23.69 -9.66 -18.66
CA ILE A 335 24.01 -9.38 -17.25
C ILE A 335 23.41 -10.48 -16.35
N ILE A 336 22.14 -10.83 -16.55
CA ILE A 336 21.46 -11.88 -15.76
C ILE A 336 22.18 -13.23 -15.92
N TYR A 337 22.61 -13.59 -17.13
CA TYR A 337 23.42 -14.79 -17.36
C TYR A 337 24.75 -14.71 -16.63
N GLU A 338 25.46 -13.59 -16.67
CA GLU A 338 26.73 -13.40 -15.95
C GLU A 338 26.54 -13.53 -14.44
N LEU A 339 25.49 -12.89 -13.88
CA LEU A 339 25.17 -13.00 -12.46
C LEU A 339 24.89 -14.45 -12.06
N ASN A 340 24.12 -15.20 -12.87
CA ASN A 340 23.87 -16.62 -12.64
C ASN A 340 25.16 -17.46 -12.76
N ASN A 341 25.98 -17.22 -13.77
CA ASN A 341 27.23 -17.98 -13.98
C ASN A 341 28.20 -17.84 -12.81
N ARG A 342 28.27 -16.65 -12.19
CA ARG A 342 29.08 -16.42 -10.97
C ARG A 342 28.53 -17.22 -9.78
N VAL A 343 27.22 -17.33 -9.64
CA VAL A 343 26.58 -18.15 -8.60
C VAL A 343 26.87 -19.63 -8.83
N VAL A 344 26.67 -20.13 -10.05
CA VAL A 344 26.94 -21.52 -10.43
C VAL A 344 28.43 -21.88 -10.22
N ALA A 345 29.34 -20.98 -10.55
CA ALA A 345 30.79 -21.20 -10.35
C ALA A 345 31.18 -21.25 -8.87
N LYS A 346 30.41 -20.64 -7.99
CA LYS A 346 30.72 -20.52 -6.56
C LYS A 346 30.04 -21.57 -5.69
N TYR A 347 28.84 -22.02 -6.06
CA TYR A 347 28.00 -22.89 -5.24
C TYR A 347 27.56 -24.13 -6.03
N ASP A 348 27.75 -25.30 -5.44
CA ASP A 348 27.26 -26.59 -6.00
C ASP A 348 25.88 -26.94 -5.41
N ASP A 349 24.96 -25.98 -5.44
CA ASP A 349 23.58 -26.14 -4.96
C ASP A 349 22.60 -25.44 -5.90
N LYS A 350 21.91 -26.25 -6.73
CA LYS A 350 20.95 -25.72 -7.70
C LYS A 350 19.80 -24.94 -7.10
N SER A 351 19.47 -25.17 -5.82
CA SER A 351 18.36 -24.49 -5.15
C SER A 351 18.61 -23.00 -4.94
N VAL A 352 19.85 -22.54 -5.07
CA VAL A 352 20.22 -21.13 -4.94
C VAL A 352 20.54 -20.47 -6.29
N TYR A 353 20.44 -21.19 -7.40
CA TYR A 353 20.72 -20.62 -8.72
C TYR A 353 19.67 -19.58 -9.11
N ILE A 354 20.10 -18.55 -9.82
CA ILE A 354 19.20 -17.51 -10.33
C ILE A 354 18.35 -18.06 -11.48
N ILE A 355 18.94 -18.91 -12.34
CA ILE A 355 18.24 -19.55 -13.45
C ILE A 355 18.11 -21.04 -13.14
N ASP A 356 16.87 -21.54 -13.14
CA ASP A 356 16.58 -22.95 -12.87
C ASP A 356 16.63 -23.83 -14.13
N ASP A 357 16.51 -25.15 -13.91
CA ASP A 357 16.53 -26.15 -15.00
C ASP A 357 15.33 -26.00 -15.98
N GLU A 358 14.23 -25.31 -15.53
CA GLU A 358 13.05 -25.00 -16.36
C GLU A 358 13.21 -23.67 -17.13
N LYS A 359 14.41 -23.09 -17.12
CA LYS A 359 14.73 -21.81 -17.78
C LYS A 359 13.87 -20.64 -17.27
N ARG A 360 13.70 -20.56 -15.95
CA ARG A 360 13.05 -19.43 -15.29
C ARG A 360 14.08 -18.67 -14.44
N VAL A 361 13.95 -17.35 -14.44
CA VAL A 361 14.77 -16.46 -13.60
C VAL A 361 14.05 -16.24 -12.28
N HIS A 362 14.69 -16.62 -11.17
CA HIS A 362 14.21 -16.41 -9.81
C HIS A 362 14.58 -15.01 -9.32
N MET A 363 13.60 -14.15 -9.21
CA MET A 363 13.81 -12.73 -8.89
C MET A 363 14.40 -12.57 -7.47
N ALA A 364 13.84 -13.24 -6.47
CA ALA A 364 14.35 -13.19 -5.10
C ALA A 364 15.79 -13.73 -4.97
N HIS A 365 16.16 -14.74 -5.75
CA HIS A 365 17.53 -15.28 -5.70
C HIS A 365 18.55 -14.22 -6.15
N MET A 366 18.21 -13.44 -7.16
CA MET A 366 19.05 -12.33 -7.62
C MET A 366 19.19 -11.26 -6.54
N ASP A 367 18.09 -10.89 -5.87
CA ASP A 367 18.09 -9.90 -4.79
C ASP A 367 18.95 -10.35 -3.60
N ILE A 368 18.89 -11.64 -3.22
CA ILE A 368 19.65 -12.18 -2.08
C ILE A 368 21.15 -12.27 -2.40
N HIS A 369 21.50 -12.74 -3.61
CA HIS A 369 22.93 -12.83 -3.98
C HIS A 369 23.58 -11.46 -4.08
N TYR A 370 22.90 -10.50 -4.71
CA TYR A 370 23.46 -9.20 -5.10
C TYR A 370 22.88 -8.01 -4.32
N GLY A 371 22.29 -8.25 -3.16
CA GLY A 371 21.94 -7.25 -2.15
C GLY A 371 22.78 -7.43 -0.89
N PHE A 372 22.86 -6.39 -0.05
CA PHE A 372 23.59 -6.45 1.22
C PHE A 372 22.72 -6.86 2.41
N SER A 373 21.39 -6.81 2.27
CA SER A 373 20.45 -7.09 3.35
C SER A 373 19.19 -7.78 2.81
N VAL A 374 18.71 -8.76 3.57
CA VAL A 374 17.45 -9.47 3.34
C VAL A 374 16.66 -9.41 4.64
N ASN A 375 15.49 -8.80 4.64
CA ASN A 375 14.66 -8.78 5.84
C ASN A 375 13.31 -9.47 5.63
N GLY A 376 12.89 -10.19 6.66
CA GLY A 376 11.51 -10.54 6.87
C GLY A 376 10.76 -9.38 7.52
N VAL A 377 9.42 -9.47 7.54
CA VAL A 377 8.55 -8.38 7.98
C VAL A 377 7.98 -8.58 9.39
N ALA A 378 8.45 -9.60 10.08
CA ALA A 378 8.20 -9.87 11.49
C ALA A 378 9.16 -10.91 12.03
N TYR A 379 9.29 -11.00 13.34
CA TYR A 379 10.20 -11.95 13.98
C TYR A 379 9.93 -13.39 13.52
N LEU A 380 8.71 -13.89 13.71
CA LEU A 380 8.34 -15.23 13.30
C LEU A 380 8.51 -15.47 11.78
N HIS A 381 8.10 -14.49 10.96
CA HIS A 381 8.29 -14.56 9.52
C HIS A 381 9.77 -14.70 9.15
N THR A 382 10.63 -13.92 9.79
CA THR A 382 12.07 -13.96 9.56
C THR A 382 12.68 -15.31 9.98
N GLU A 383 12.24 -15.88 11.10
CA GLU A 383 12.69 -17.21 11.52
C GLU A 383 12.23 -18.31 10.55
N ILE A 384 10.99 -18.24 10.05
CA ILE A 384 10.51 -19.17 9.00
C ILE A 384 11.36 -19.06 7.73
N LEU A 385 11.72 -17.84 7.30
CA LEU A 385 12.61 -17.66 6.15
C LEU A 385 13.98 -18.33 6.37
N LYS A 386 14.56 -18.18 7.58
CA LYS A 386 15.85 -18.79 7.93
C LYS A 386 15.78 -20.31 8.06
N ASP A 387 14.70 -20.82 8.67
CA ASP A 387 14.59 -22.24 9.00
C ASP A 387 14.08 -23.11 7.85
N SER A 388 13.26 -22.54 6.95
CA SER A 388 12.66 -23.29 5.84
C SER A 388 12.81 -22.62 4.48
N GLU A 389 12.08 -21.54 4.22
CA GLU A 389 11.85 -21.04 2.84
C GLU A 389 13.13 -20.56 2.14
N LEU A 390 14.02 -19.91 2.85
CA LEU A 390 15.30 -19.40 2.35
C LEU A 390 16.50 -19.97 3.14
N ASN A 391 16.32 -21.12 3.77
CA ASN A 391 17.35 -21.76 4.59
C ASN A 391 18.66 -21.98 3.83
N ASN A 392 18.59 -22.35 2.55
CA ASN A 392 19.78 -22.54 1.72
C ASN A 392 20.57 -21.25 1.56
N PHE A 393 19.88 -20.12 1.41
CA PHE A 393 20.51 -18.79 1.38
C PHE A 393 21.03 -18.36 2.74
N TYR A 394 20.28 -18.64 3.82
CA TYR A 394 20.72 -18.32 5.18
C TYR A 394 22.01 -19.04 5.55
N LYS A 395 22.20 -20.29 5.10
CA LYS A 395 23.47 -21.01 5.28
C LYS A 395 24.65 -20.36 4.59
N ILE A 396 24.40 -19.66 3.44
CA ILE A 396 25.43 -18.99 2.66
C ILE A 396 25.72 -17.58 3.21
N TYR A 397 24.66 -16.84 3.59
CA TYR A 397 24.71 -15.42 3.94
C TYR A 397 23.98 -15.13 5.27
N PRO A 398 24.36 -15.76 6.38
CA PRO A 398 23.65 -15.55 7.66
C PRO A 398 23.64 -14.08 8.10
N GLU A 399 24.67 -13.33 7.74
CA GLU A 399 24.85 -11.91 8.07
C GLU A 399 23.87 -10.98 7.34
N LYS A 400 23.32 -11.39 6.19
CA LYS A 400 22.36 -10.58 5.42
C LYS A 400 20.95 -10.62 6.03
N PHE A 401 20.59 -11.72 6.72
CA PHE A 401 19.22 -11.95 7.20
C PHE A 401 18.94 -11.20 8.50
N ASN A 402 17.90 -10.40 8.49
CA ASN A 402 17.48 -9.63 9.65
C ASN A 402 15.97 -9.42 9.66
N ASN A 403 15.43 -8.97 10.79
CA ASN A 403 14.01 -8.69 10.96
C ASN A 403 13.73 -7.18 10.97
N LYS A 404 12.70 -6.77 10.24
CA LYS A 404 12.09 -5.44 10.32
C LYS A 404 10.58 -5.62 10.48
N THR A 405 10.12 -5.66 11.73
CA THR A 405 8.70 -5.83 12.03
C THR A 405 7.87 -4.71 11.41
N ASN A 406 6.79 -5.11 10.73
CA ASN A 406 5.84 -4.17 10.19
C ASN A 406 5.29 -3.22 11.26
N GLY A 407 5.04 -1.99 10.88
CA GLY A 407 4.45 -0.96 11.71
C GLY A 407 3.36 -0.20 10.98
N ILE A 408 2.71 0.68 11.73
CA ILE A 408 1.70 1.62 11.20
C ILE A 408 2.01 3.03 11.68
N THR A 409 1.52 4.03 10.96
CA THR A 409 1.63 5.42 11.41
C THR A 409 0.45 5.78 12.33
N PHE A 410 0.74 6.39 13.49
CA PHE A 410 -0.30 6.84 14.43
C PHE A 410 -1.12 7.99 13.86
N ARG A 411 -0.53 8.86 13.04
CA ARG A 411 -1.23 10.01 12.47
C ARG A 411 -2.50 9.58 11.77
N ARG A 412 -2.40 8.61 10.84
CA ARG A 412 -3.58 8.10 10.15
C ARG A 412 -4.42 7.17 11.02
N TRP A 413 -3.79 6.16 11.64
CA TRP A 413 -4.49 5.02 12.23
C TRP A 413 -4.90 5.19 13.69
N LEU A 414 -4.63 6.37 14.27
CA LEU A 414 -5.10 6.76 15.59
C LEU A 414 -5.57 8.23 15.58
N LEU A 415 -4.68 9.21 15.33
CA LEU A 415 -4.99 10.63 15.44
C LEU A 415 -6.10 11.08 14.47
N HIS A 416 -6.10 10.54 13.25
CA HIS A 416 -7.12 10.85 12.24
C HIS A 416 -8.39 10.04 12.43
N CYS A 417 -8.29 8.71 12.51
CA CYS A 417 -9.46 7.84 12.42
C CYS A 417 -10.16 7.55 13.76
N ASP A 418 -9.53 7.81 14.93
CA ASP A 418 -10.11 7.58 16.26
C ASP A 418 -9.79 8.75 17.23
N LYS A 419 -10.44 9.89 16.96
CA LYS A 419 -10.22 11.13 17.73
C LYS A 419 -10.64 10.98 19.19
N GLY A 420 -11.69 10.21 19.46
CA GLY A 420 -12.15 9.94 20.83
C GLY A 420 -11.09 9.19 21.65
N LEU A 421 -10.53 8.13 21.08
CA LEU A 421 -9.45 7.36 21.70
C LEU A 421 -8.18 8.20 21.85
N THR A 422 -7.83 8.99 20.84
CA THR A 422 -6.69 9.91 20.88
C THR A 422 -6.82 10.88 22.07
N SER A 423 -7.98 11.53 22.23
CA SER A 423 -8.22 12.48 23.32
C SER A 423 -8.16 11.81 24.69
N LEU A 424 -8.70 10.60 24.82
CA LEU A 424 -8.61 9.84 26.07
C LEU A 424 -7.16 9.47 26.43
N ILE A 425 -6.36 9.03 25.44
CA ILE A 425 -4.94 8.73 25.66
C ILE A 425 -4.19 10.00 26.10
N GLU A 426 -4.43 11.13 25.46
CA GLU A 426 -3.82 12.42 25.86
C GLU A 426 -4.21 12.84 27.28
N GLU A 427 -5.48 12.66 27.67
CA GLU A 427 -5.95 12.92 29.04
C GLU A 427 -5.21 12.05 30.07
N LEU A 428 -4.97 10.79 29.75
CA LEU A 428 -4.41 9.81 30.68
C LEU A 428 -2.89 9.88 30.82
N ILE A 429 -2.16 10.04 29.71
CA ILE A 429 -0.70 9.91 29.67
C ILE A 429 0.02 11.09 29.00
N GLY A 430 -0.72 12.11 28.52
CA GLY A 430 -0.16 13.25 27.79
C GLY A 430 0.14 12.94 26.32
N PRO A 431 0.62 13.94 25.54
CA PRO A 431 0.77 13.84 24.06
C PRO A 431 2.05 13.12 23.60
N GLY A 432 2.94 12.69 24.50
CA GLY A 432 4.27 12.13 24.17
C GLY A 432 4.20 10.92 23.23
N PHE A 433 3.16 10.09 23.33
CA PHE A 433 2.98 8.91 22.47
C PHE A 433 2.89 9.24 20.97
N LYS A 434 2.53 10.46 20.61
CA LYS A 434 2.46 10.90 19.19
C LYS A 434 3.83 10.87 18.52
N LYS A 435 4.92 10.98 19.29
CA LYS A 435 6.31 10.93 18.84
C LYS A 435 7.03 9.68 19.28
N ASP A 436 6.68 9.10 20.42
CA ASP A 436 7.28 7.88 20.97
C ASP A 436 6.18 6.88 21.36
N ALA A 437 6.03 5.83 20.55
CA ALA A 437 5.06 4.76 20.75
C ALA A 437 5.22 4.03 22.09
N MET A 438 6.42 3.99 22.66
CA MET A 438 6.68 3.31 23.94
C MET A 438 5.94 3.97 25.11
N GLU A 439 5.60 5.23 24.97
CA GLU A 439 4.77 5.95 25.95
C GLU A 439 3.40 5.29 26.20
N LEU A 440 2.86 4.57 25.19
CA LEU A 440 1.59 3.84 25.33
C LEU A 440 1.61 2.75 26.41
N GLU A 441 2.78 2.25 26.82
CA GLU A 441 2.91 1.31 27.93
C GLU A 441 2.34 1.87 29.25
N LYS A 442 2.39 3.20 29.40
CA LYS A 442 1.83 3.90 30.57
C LYS A 442 0.32 3.67 30.74
N LEU A 443 -0.40 3.30 29.68
CA LEU A 443 -1.83 2.96 29.76
C LEU A 443 -2.09 1.72 30.61
N GLY A 444 -1.10 0.84 30.77
CA GLY A 444 -1.20 -0.37 31.60
C GLY A 444 -1.62 -0.10 33.07
N GLN A 445 -1.36 1.12 33.58
CA GLN A 445 -1.78 1.50 34.94
C GLN A 445 -3.30 1.67 35.10
N PHE A 446 -4.04 1.83 33.99
CA PHE A 446 -5.49 2.05 33.98
C PHE A 446 -6.30 0.80 33.63
N VAL A 447 -5.68 -0.36 33.53
CA VAL A 447 -6.32 -1.61 33.06
C VAL A 447 -7.49 -2.07 33.95
N ASN A 448 -7.51 -1.66 35.22
CA ASN A 448 -8.57 -1.96 36.18
C ASN A 448 -9.34 -0.70 36.65
N ASP A 449 -9.24 0.41 35.92
CA ASP A 449 -9.97 1.65 36.24
C ASP A 449 -11.32 1.64 35.52
N ASP A 450 -12.40 1.36 36.26
CA ASP A 450 -13.75 1.25 35.72
C ASP A 450 -14.19 2.53 34.98
N ALA A 451 -13.80 3.73 35.44
CA ALA A 451 -14.16 4.98 34.80
C ALA A 451 -13.48 5.14 33.44
N VAL A 452 -12.23 4.67 33.31
CA VAL A 452 -11.50 4.65 32.03
C VAL A 452 -12.11 3.60 31.09
N LEU A 453 -12.45 2.41 31.61
CA LEU A 453 -13.09 1.35 30.82
C LEU A 453 -14.47 1.78 30.28
N ASP A 454 -15.27 2.51 31.08
CA ASP A 454 -16.56 3.05 30.64
C ASP A 454 -16.37 4.11 29.54
N LYS A 455 -15.36 4.98 29.64
CA LYS A 455 -15.02 5.93 28.55
C LYS A 455 -14.62 5.20 27.26
N LEU A 456 -13.82 4.13 27.37
CA LEU A 456 -13.44 3.30 26.21
C LEU A 456 -14.64 2.65 25.52
N LEU A 457 -15.61 2.14 26.29
CA LEU A 457 -16.85 1.57 25.76
C LEU A 457 -17.71 2.64 25.07
N ALA A 458 -17.79 3.86 25.63
CA ALA A 458 -18.50 4.97 25.02
C ALA A 458 -17.87 5.36 23.68
N ILE A 459 -16.55 5.53 23.62
CA ILE A 459 -15.80 5.81 22.37
C ILE A 459 -16.04 4.71 21.33
N LYS A 460 -15.99 3.43 21.74
CA LYS A 460 -16.27 2.31 20.84
C LYS A 460 -17.68 2.41 20.26
N THR A 461 -18.67 2.76 21.09
CA THR A 461 -20.06 2.91 20.63
C THR A 461 -20.19 4.08 19.64
N GLU A 462 -19.54 5.22 19.90
CA GLU A 462 -19.51 6.36 18.98
C GLU A 462 -18.91 5.98 17.63
N ASN A 463 -17.79 5.24 17.62
CA ASN A 463 -17.18 4.74 16.39
C ASN A 463 -18.12 3.81 15.60
N LYS A 464 -18.91 2.96 16.28
CA LYS A 464 -19.94 2.14 15.64
C LYS A 464 -21.05 2.95 15.03
N VAL A 465 -21.49 4.04 15.70
CA VAL A 465 -22.48 4.98 15.16
C VAL A 465 -21.95 5.69 13.92
N VAL A 466 -20.68 6.11 13.93
CA VAL A 466 -20.04 6.71 12.74
C VAL A 466 -20.05 5.73 11.56
N LEU A 467 -19.65 4.47 11.78
CA LEU A 467 -19.66 3.44 10.74
C LEU A 467 -21.09 3.16 10.24
N LYS A 468 -22.08 3.04 11.16
CA LYS A 468 -23.49 2.84 10.84
C LYS A 468 -24.00 3.93 9.90
N ASN A 469 -23.78 5.21 10.25
CA ASN A 469 -24.23 6.34 9.46
C ASN A 469 -23.54 6.37 8.08
N TYR A 470 -22.26 6.09 8.04
CA TYR A 470 -21.49 6.03 6.80
C TYR A 470 -21.98 4.94 5.85
N LEU A 471 -22.17 3.71 6.33
CA LEU A 471 -22.64 2.60 5.50
C LEU A 471 -24.12 2.78 5.10
N LYS A 472 -24.92 3.41 5.95
CA LYS A 472 -26.31 3.78 5.59
C LYS A 472 -26.33 4.79 4.45
N ALA A 473 -25.51 5.83 4.53
CA ALA A 473 -25.46 6.88 3.51
C ALA A 473 -24.88 6.40 2.17
N THR A 474 -23.84 5.56 2.22
CA THR A 474 -23.06 5.17 1.01
C THR A 474 -23.51 3.88 0.35
N GLN A 475 -24.11 2.94 1.11
CA GLN A 475 -24.45 1.59 0.62
C GLN A 475 -25.86 1.14 1.04
N ASN A 476 -26.64 2.02 1.70
CA ASN A 476 -27.96 1.71 2.26
C ASN A 476 -27.97 0.47 3.19
N ILE A 477 -26.88 0.28 3.96
CA ILE A 477 -26.76 -0.82 4.92
C ILE A 477 -27.09 -0.29 6.32
N ASP A 478 -28.03 -0.94 7.00
CA ASP A 478 -28.38 -0.65 8.39
C ASP A 478 -27.55 -1.54 9.33
N LEU A 479 -26.93 -0.94 10.34
CA LEU A 479 -26.23 -1.65 11.41
C LEU A 479 -26.90 -1.37 12.75
N ASP A 480 -26.82 -2.35 13.67
CA ASP A 480 -27.13 -2.16 15.08
C ASP A 480 -25.84 -1.96 15.86
N GLU A 481 -25.62 -0.74 16.35
CA GLU A 481 -24.43 -0.38 17.15
C GLU A 481 -24.29 -1.14 18.46
N ASN A 482 -25.38 -1.76 18.94
CA ASN A 482 -25.37 -2.60 20.15
C ASN A 482 -24.92 -4.03 19.87
N SER A 483 -24.86 -4.44 18.60
CA SER A 483 -24.35 -5.76 18.23
C SER A 483 -22.84 -5.87 18.41
N VAL A 484 -22.33 -7.08 18.50
CA VAL A 484 -20.89 -7.35 18.45
C VAL A 484 -20.42 -7.26 17.00
N PHE A 485 -19.48 -6.37 16.68
CA PHE A 485 -18.89 -6.25 15.34
C PHE A 485 -17.69 -7.16 15.20
N ASP A 486 -17.88 -8.26 14.47
CA ASP A 486 -16.83 -9.21 14.07
C ASP A 486 -16.38 -8.86 12.64
N ILE A 487 -15.17 -8.29 12.48
CA ILE A 487 -14.72 -7.67 11.26
C ILE A 487 -13.57 -8.45 10.63
N GLN A 488 -13.76 -8.86 9.36
CA GLN A 488 -12.72 -9.47 8.53
C GLN A 488 -12.51 -8.64 7.25
N ILE A 489 -11.53 -7.73 7.29
CA ILE A 489 -11.22 -6.79 6.20
C ILE A 489 -9.80 -7.03 5.69
N LYS A 490 -9.70 -7.71 4.57
CA LYS A 490 -8.43 -8.04 3.92
C LYS A 490 -8.68 -8.58 2.51
N ARG A 491 -7.65 -8.49 1.63
CA ARG A 491 -7.70 -9.09 0.30
C ARG A 491 -8.24 -10.52 0.37
N LEU A 492 -9.17 -10.88 -0.51
CA LEU A 492 -9.72 -12.23 -0.53
C LEU A 492 -8.71 -13.21 -1.13
N HIS A 493 -8.45 -14.29 -0.38
CA HIS A 493 -7.58 -15.36 -0.80
C HIS A 493 -7.87 -16.62 0.02
N GLU A 494 -7.72 -17.82 -0.55
CA GLU A 494 -8.00 -19.08 0.14
C GLU A 494 -7.17 -19.25 1.41
N TYR A 495 -5.87 -18.89 1.41
CA TYR A 495 -5.04 -19.01 2.62
C TYR A 495 -5.46 -18.05 3.75
N LYS A 496 -6.20 -16.98 3.46
CA LYS A 496 -6.78 -16.06 4.46
C LYS A 496 -8.09 -16.55 5.05
N ARG A 497 -8.61 -17.66 4.53
CA ARG A 497 -9.71 -18.46 5.11
C ARG A 497 -11.04 -17.71 5.29
N GLN A 498 -11.38 -16.74 4.42
CA GLN A 498 -12.70 -16.13 4.45
C GLN A 498 -13.81 -17.17 4.28
N GLN A 499 -13.59 -18.22 3.47
CA GLN A 499 -14.51 -19.34 3.31
C GLN A 499 -14.80 -20.07 4.64
N MET A 500 -13.79 -20.23 5.52
CA MET A 500 -14.03 -20.85 6.85
C MET A 500 -14.92 -19.96 7.72
N ASN A 501 -14.74 -18.65 7.63
CA ASN A 501 -15.60 -17.71 8.35
C ASN A 501 -17.02 -17.68 7.77
N ALA A 502 -17.17 -17.81 6.44
CA ALA A 502 -18.49 -18.00 5.81
C ALA A 502 -19.15 -19.32 6.26
N LEU A 503 -18.41 -20.42 6.38
CA LEU A 503 -18.92 -21.69 6.92
C LEU A 503 -19.33 -21.56 8.39
N TYR A 504 -18.58 -20.82 9.20
CA TYR A 504 -18.98 -20.49 10.57
C TYR A 504 -20.30 -19.70 10.59
N ALA A 505 -20.46 -18.74 9.68
CA ALA A 505 -21.71 -17.98 9.54
C ALA A 505 -22.92 -18.89 9.21
N ILE A 506 -22.73 -19.87 8.31
CA ILE A 506 -23.76 -20.87 8.00
C ILE A 506 -24.10 -21.72 9.24
N TRP A 507 -23.09 -22.14 9.98
CA TRP A 507 -23.29 -22.87 11.22
C TRP A 507 -24.08 -22.04 12.24
N LYS A 508 -23.72 -20.76 12.42
CA LYS A 508 -24.37 -19.83 13.35
C LYS A 508 -25.84 -19.59 12.97
N TYR A 509 -26.13 -19.40 11.67
CA TYR A 509 -27.49 -19.33 11.15
C TYR A 509 -28.31 -20.55 11.56
N LYS A 510 -27.77 -21.75 11.35
CA LYS A 510 -28.45 -23.01 11.71
C LYS A 510 -28.67 -23.16 13.22
N GLU A 511 -27.72 -22.71 14.06
CA GLU A 511 -27.87 -22.74 15.51
C GLU A 511 -28.99 -21.81 15.99
N ILE A 512 -29.10 -20.62 15.42
CA ILE A 512 -30.19 -19.69 15.73
C ILE A 512 -31.55 -20.30 15.32
N LYS A 513 -31.66 -20.92 14.15
CA LYS A 513 -32.86 -21.64 13.70
C LYS A 513 -33.24 -22.81 14.63
N LYS A 514 -32.31 -23.37 15.39
CA LYS A 514 -32.59 -24.38 16.42
C LYS A 514 -32.97 -23.77 17.79
N GLY A 515 -32.99 -22.43 17.90
CA GLY A 515 -33.30 -21.72 19.13
C GLY A 515 -32.07 -21.40 20.00
N ASN A 516 -30.84 -21.70 19.56
CA ASN A 516 -29.60 -21.35 20.25
C ASN A 516 -29.25 -19.87 20.00
N LEU A 517 -29.95 -18.97 20.67
CA LEU A 517 -29.81 -17.53 20.47
C LEU A 517 -28.54 -16.99 21.11
N PRO A 518 -27.83 -16.04 20.47
CA PRO A 518 -26.68 -15.37 21.10
C PRO A 518 -27.17 -14.40 22.20
N LYS A 519 -26.35 -14.19 23.22
CA LYS A 519 -26.67 -13.24 24.31
C LYS A 519 -26.73 -11.79 23.85
N ARG A 520 -25.96 -11.45 22.83
CA ARG A 520 -25.95 -10.16 22.13
C ARG A 520 -26.02 -10.41 20.64
N PRO A 521 -26.70 -9.56 19.87
CA PRO A 521 -26.69 -9.67 18.40
C PRO A 521 -25.24 -9.62 17.87
N LEU A 522 -24.97 -10.38 16.81
CA LEU A 522 -23.68 -10.47 16.15
C LEU A 522 -23.79 -9.93 14.73
N THR A 523 -22.90 -9.02 14.37
CA THR A 523 -22.76 -8.51 13.01
C THR A 523 -21.38 -8.88 12.47
N MET A 524 -21.33 -9.79 11.50
CA MET A 524 -20.09 -10.14 10.79
C MET A 524 -19.92 -9.22 9.60
N ILE A 525 -18.83 -8.47 9.56
CA ILE A 525 -18.55 -7.49 8.50
C ILE A 525 -17.31 -7.95 7.71
N PHE A 526 -17.52 -8.21 6.41
CA PHE A 526 -16.49 -8.56 5.48
C PHE A 526 -16.16 -7.36 4.58
N GLY A 527 -14.88 -7.16 4.28
CA GLY A 527 -14.40 -6.21 3.29
C GLY A 527 -13.23 -6.82 2.52
N ALA A 528 -13.45 -7.11 1.24
CA ALA A 528 -12.46 -7.81 0.43
C ALA A 528 -12.68 -7.58 -1.06
N LYS A 529 -11.59 -7.55 -1.82
CA LYS A 529 -11.60 -7.62 -3.29
C LYS A 529 -10.93 -8.91 -3.72
N ALA A 530 -11.52 -9.62 -4.69
CA ALA A 530 -10.91 -10.76 -5.36
C ALA A 530 -10.18 -10.29 -6.62
N ALA A 531 -9.01 -10.87 -6.92
CA ALA A 531 -8.33 -10.62 -8.19
C ALA A 531 -9.26 -11.03 -9.36
N PRO A 532 -9.27 -10.30 -10.50
CA PRO A 532 -10.19 -10.54 -11.61
C PRO A 532 -10.20 -11.99 -12.11
N ALA A 533 -9.03 -12.60 -12.25
CA ALA A 533 -8.85 -13.98 -12.71
C ALA A 533 -9.12 -15.06 -11.64
N TYR A 534 -9.28 -14.67 -10.37
CA TYR A 534 -9.38 -15.62 -9.26
C TYR A 534 -10.83 -16.04 -9.00
N THR A 535 -11.34 -16.98 -9.80
CA THR A 535 -12.75 -17.43 -9.78
C THR A 535 -13.20 -17.94 -8.42
N VAL A 536 -12.42 -18.82 -7.76
CA VAL A 536 -12.75 -19.34 -6.42
C VAL A 536 -12.91 -18.21 -5.39
N ALA A 537 -12.06 -17.18 -5.46
CA ALA A 537 -12.19 -16.02 -4.58
C ALA A 537 -13.49 -15.22 -4.87
N LYS A 538 -13.87 -15.07 -6.13
CA LYS A 538 -15.15 -14.46 -6.52
C LYS A 538 -16.35 -15.29 -6.04
N ASP A 539 -16.27 -16.62 -6.10
CA ASP A 539 -17.30 -17.52 -5.59
C ASP A 539 -17.47 -17.40 -4.07
N ILE A 540 -16.39 -17.17 -3.33
CA ILE A 540 -16.46 -16.92 -1.88
C ILE A 540 -17.18 -15.58 -1.60
N ILE A 541 -16.93 -14.53 -2.38
CA ILE A 541 -17.67 -13.26 -2.28
C ILE A 541 -19.15 -13.49 -2.58
N HIS A 542 -19.45 -14.23 -3.64
CA HIS A 542 -20.82 -14.59 -4.00
C HIS A 542 -21.53 -15.33 -2.86
N LEU A 543 -20.89 -16.33 -2.25
CA LEU A 543 -21.42 -17.04 -1.09
C LEU A 543 -21.75 -16.08 0.07
N ILE A 544 -20.84 -15.15 0.40
CA ILE A 544 -21.04 -14.19 1.50
C ILE A 544 -22.22 -13.26 1.20
N LEU A 545 -22.35 -12.76 -0.03
CA LEU A 545 -23.46 -11.91 -0.46
C LEU A 545 -24.80 -12.66 -0.45
N CYS A 546 -24.83 -13.93 -0.87
CA CYS A 546 -26.01 -14.78 -0.78
C CYS A 546 -26.42 -15.05 0.68
N LEU A 547 -25.46 -15.26 1.57
CA LEU A 547 -25.71 -15.41 3.01
C LEU A 547 -26.25 -14.12 3.63
N GLN A 548 -25.70 -12.96 3.25
CA GLN A 548 -26.23 -11.66 3.65
C GLN A 548 -27.71 -11.55 3.27
N GLN A 549 -28.04 -11.80 2.00
CA GLN A 549 -29.42 -11.72 1.51
C GLN A 549 -30.35 -12.73 2.21
N LEU A 550 -29.88 -13.96 2.42
CA LEU A 550 -30.65 -14.99 3.13
C LEU A 550 -31.02 -14.55 4.55
N ILE A 551 -30.01 -14.05 5.30
CA ILE A 551 -30.18 -13.67 6.71
C ILE A 551 -31.04 -12.41 6.84
N ASP A 552 -30.83 -11.41 6.01
CA ASP A 552 -31.64 -10.17 6.02
C ASP A 552 -33.12 -10.43 5.76
N ASN A 553 -33.46 -11.49 4.99
CA ASN A 553 -34.85 -11.89 4.68
C ASN A 553 -35.42 -12.93 5.65
N ASP A 554 -34.69 -13.40 6.65
CA ASP A 554 -35.18 -14.37 7.64
C ASP A 554 -35.52 -13.68 8.98
N PRO A 555 -36.82 -13.44 9.29
CA PRO A 555 -37.23 -12.74 10.50
C PRO A 555 -36.92 -13.49 11.81
N GLU A 556 -36.63 -14.79 11.76
CA GLU A 556 -36.23 -15.57 12.94
C GLU A 556 -34.77 -15.40 13.25
N VAL A 557 -33.96 -14.98 12.29
CA VAL A 557 -32.48 -14.88 12.43
C VAL A 557 -32.01 -13.43 12.43
N SER A 558 -32.55 -12.57 11.57
CA SER A 558 -32.07 -11.19 11.38
C SER A 558 -32.03 -10.31 12.64
N PRO A 559 -32.86 -10.51 13.69
CA PRO A 559 -32.73 -9.77 14.94
C PRO A 559 -31.48 -10.12 15.75
N TYR A 560 -30.89 -11.29 15.52
CA TYR A 560 -29.78 -11.85 16.32
C TYR A 560 -28.47 -11.91 15.55
N PHE A 561 -28.54 -11.96 14.23
CA PHE A 561 -27.37 -12.18 13.40
C PHE A 561 -27.48 -11.42 12.07
N LYS A 562 -26.41 -10.75 11.69
CA LYS A 562 -26.28 -10.04 10.43
C LYS A 562 -24.95 -10.33 9.77
N ILE A 563 -24.95 -10.42 8.43
CA ILE A 563 -23.73 -10.42 7.62
C ILE A 563 -23.76 -9.17 6.75
N VAL A 564 -22.60 -8.53 6.61
CA VAL A 564 -22.40 -7.39 5.74
C VAL A 564 -21.15 -7.60 4.90
N MET A 565 -21.27 -7.54 3.60
CA MET A 565 -20.12 -7.43 2.69
C MET A 565 -20.00 -5.98 2.23
N VAL A 566 -18.96 -5.29 2.70
CA VAL A 566 -18.71 -3.89 2.36
C VAL A 566 -18.16 -3.81 0.94
N GLU A 567 -18.86 -3.08 0.07
CA GLU A 567 -18.44 -2.87 -1.30
C GLU A 567 -17.18 -1.99 -1.38
N ASN A 568 -16.29 -2.31 -2.31
CA ASN A 568 -15.11 -1.53 -2.64
C ASN A 568 -14.27 -1.13 -1.41
N TYR A 569 -13.88 -2.12 -0.59
CA TYR A 569 -13.01 -1.90 0.57
C TYR A 569 -11.72 -1.17 0.16
N ASN A 570 -11.41 -0.08 0.85
CA ASN A 570 -10.28 0.82 0.62
C ASN A 570 -9.80 1.44 1.95
N VAL A 571 -8.84 2.38 1.92
CA VAL A 571 -8.30 3.01 3.13
C VAL A 571 -9.36 3.84 3.84
N THR A 572 -10.17 4.63 3.14
CA THR A 572 -11.24 5.45 3.72
C THR A 572 -12.24 4.61 4.53
N LYS A 573 -12.59 3.42 4.01
CA LYS A 573 -13.47 2.50 4.73
C LYS A 573 -12.77 1.82 5.91
N ALA A 574 -11.48 1.48 5.75
CA ALA A 574 -10.68 0.91 6.83
C ALA A 574 -10.60 1.86 8.04
N GLU A 575 -10.46 3.17 7.81
CA GLU A 575 -10.42 4.20 8.85
C GLU A 575 -11.70 4.26 9.71
N LYS A 576 -12.83 3.80 9.18
CA LYS A 576 -14.11 3.73 9.90
C LYS A 576 -14.38 2.32 10.47
N LEU A 577 -13.95 1.27 9.76
CA LEU A 577 -14.15 -0.12 10.17
C LEU A 577 -13.26 -0.54 11.34
N ILE A 578 -11.98 -0.14 11.32
CA ILE A 578 -11.02 -0.56 12.35
C ILE A 578 -11.39 -0.02 13.74
N PRO A 579 -11.71 1.28 13.94
CA PRO A 579 -12.09 1.80 15.25
C PRO A 579 -13.38 1.18 15.80
N SER A 580 -14.32 0.78 14.94
CA SER A 580 -15.62 0.20 15.34
C SER A 580 -15.56 -1.30 15.66
N CYS A 581 -14.45 -1.97 15.42
CA CYS A 581 -14.28 -3.41 15.55
C CYS A 581 -14.27 -3.87 17.02
N ASP A 582 -15.09 -4.88 17.38
CA ASP A 582 -14.99 -5.59 18.66
C ASP A 582 -14.10 -6.84 18.53
N ILE A 583 -14.27 -7.60 17.45
CA ILE A 583 -13.52 -8.81 17.15
C ILE A 583 -12.85 -8.64 15.78
N SER A 584 -11.52 -8.73 15.73
CA SER A 584 -10.77 -8.68 14.48
C SER A 584 -10.36 -10.10 14.07
N CYS A 585 -10.88 -10.56 12.93
CA CYS A 585 -10.51 -11.84 12.33
C CYS A 585 -9.10 -11.90 11.72
N LEU A 586 -8.32 -10.85 11.84
CA LEU A 586 -6.96 -10.79 11.30
C LEU A 586 -6.03 -11.83 11.92
N LEU A 587 -6.13 -12.03 13.23
CA LEU A 587 -5.25 -12.93 13.99
C LEU A 587 -5.49 -14.41 13.69
N TYR A 588 -6.71 -14.80 13.34
CA TYR A 588 -7.10 -16.19 13.15
C TYR A 588 -7.02 -16.70 11.70
N THR A 589 -6.84 -15.84 10.74
CA THR A 589 -6.95 -16.17 9.32
C THR A 589 -5.67 -16.01 8.51
N SER A 590 -4.61 -15.50 9.12
CA SER A 590 -3.26 -15.45 8.53
C SER A 590 -2.25 -15.69 9.63
N PRO A 591 -1.15 -16.40 9.38
CA PRO A 591 0.03 -16.30 10.21
C PRO A 591 0.35 -14.81 10.31
N SER A 592 0.13 -14.24 11.48
CA SER A 592 0.45 -12.84 11.72
C SER A 592 1.75 -12.81 12.51
N PRO A 593 2.70 -11.95 12.09
CA PRO A 593 3.87 -11.69 12.92
C PRO A 593 3.54 -11.14 14.32
N ARG A 594 2.31 -10.70 14.50
CA ARG A 594 1.80 -10.20 15.79
C ARG A 594 1.19 -11.28 16.66
N ASP A 595 1.08 -12.51 16.14
CA ASP A 595 0.58 -13.66 16.90
C ASP A 595 1.71 -14.66 17.14
N PRO A 596 2.39 -14.58 18.30
CA PRO A 596 3.49 -15.50 18.64
C PRO A 596 3.04 -16.93 18.89
N LYS A 597 1.74 -17.22 18.85
CA LYS A 597 1.15 -18.54 19.13
C LYS A 597 0.57 -19.23 17.89
N THR A 598 0.70 -18.66 16.72
CA THR A 598 0.27 -19.28 15.46
C THR A 598 1.38 -20.10 14.82
N SER A 599 2.22 -20.70 15.62
CA SER A 599 3.16 -21.72 15.19
C SER A 599 2.48 -23.08 15.19
#